data_df385765324a5ca0accdef4754c75630
#
_entry.id   df385765324a5ca0accdef4754c75630
#
_cell.length_a   1.000
_cell.length_b   1.000
_cell.length_c   1.000
_cell.angle_alpha   90.00
_cell.angle_beta   90.00
_cell.angle_gamma   90.00
#
_symmetry.space_group_name_H-M   'P 1'
#
loop_
_entity.id
_entity.type
_entity.pdbx_description
1 polymer ?
#
loop_
_entity_poly.entity_id
_entity_poly.type
_entity_poly.pdbx_seq_one_letter_code
_entity_poly.pdbx_strand_id
1 'polypeptide(L)'
;GDFSNGAQIMIDQYISSAEDKWKLQNGLVMLLPHGYEGQGAEHSSARMERYLQLCAKDNMFVADCTTPANFYHLLRRQIKVDYRKPLIVFTPKSLLRHPKVVSTKEELANGTFQMVIDDPDAKASKVKKLVFVTGKFYYDLLEVKEEEKRDDVALVRIEQLFPLPTEQMKKLMKKYKNAKDVVWAQEEPRNMGAYSHILMHFEEARDFRVCSRKMYAAPASGSSVRSKQRHQKVIESVFETNEK
;
A
#
# COMPACT_ATOMS: atom_id res chain seq x y z
N GLY A 1 10.37 11.55 3.93
CA GLY A 1 10.28 10.17 4.36
C GLY A 1 10.98 9.93 5.68
N ASP A 2 12.26 9.61 5.64
CA ASP A 2 12.99 9.29 6.89
C ASP A 2 13.09 10.46 7.87
N PHE A 3 13.00 11.70 7.40
CA PHE A 3 12.95 12.88 8.28
C PHE A 3 11.75 12.90 9.22
N SER A 4 10.68 12.20 8.92
CA SER A 4 9.56 12.02 9.85
C SER A 4 10.00 11.35 11.16
N ASN A 5 11.10 10.58 11.15
CA ASN A 5 11.69 10.00 12.35
C ASN A 5 12.18 11.07 13.36
N GLY A 6 12.62 12.23 12.88
CA GLY A 6 12.97 13.37 13.75
C GLY A 6 11.76 13.96 14.47
N ALA A 7 10.55 13.74 13.95
CA ALA A 7 9.30 14.18 14.54
C ALA A 7 8.56 13.06 15.32
N GLN A 8 9.23 11.94 15.65
CA GLN A 8 8.60 10.78 16.28
C GLN A 8 7.88 11.14 17.59
N ILE A 9 8.46 12.02 18.39
CA ILE A 9 7.83 12.50 19.64
C ILE A 9 6.47 13.17 19.34
N MET A 10 6.40 13.99 18.30
CA MET A 10 5.15 14.66 17.91
C MET A 10 4.14 13.65 17.38
N ILE A 11 4.59 12.66 16.63
CA ILE A 11 3.72 11.59 16.11
C ILE A 11 3.14 10.79 17.26
N ASP A 12 3.95 10.31 18.18
CA ASP A 12 3.52 9.45 19.29
C ASP A 12 2.68 10.19 20.32
N GLN A 13 3.03 11.44 20.64
CA GLN A 13 2.40 12.19 21.73
C GLN A 13 1.18 13.01 21.30
N TYR A 14 1.12 13.47 20.04
CA TYR A 14 0.09 14.40 19.59
C TYR A 14 -0.72 13.90 18.40
N ILE A 15 -0.12 13.23 17.41
CA ILE A 15 -0.85 12.81 16.23
C ILE A 15 -1.64 11.53 16.52
N SER A 16 -0.98 10.49 17.01
CA SER A 16 -1.61 9.20 17.24
C SER A 16 -2.46 9.14 18.51
N SER A 17 -2.12 9.88 19.54
CA SER A 17 -2.70 9.77 20.87
C SER A 17 -3.60 10.94 21.29
N ALA A 18 -3.70 12.01 20.51
CA ALA A 18 -4.40 13.24 20.90
C ALA A 18 -5.87 13.01 21.28
N GLU A 19 -6.58 12.23 20.51
CA GLU A 19 -8.00 11.97 20.76
C GLU A 19 -8.22 11.10 22.00
N ASP A 20 -7.44 10.04 22.17
CA ASP A 20 -7.59 9.14 23.31
C ASP A 20 -7.12 9.81 24.62
N LYS A 21 -6.01 10.56 24.57
CA LYS A 21 -5.37 11.17 25.72
C LYS A 21 -6.01 12.48 26.16
N TRP A 22 -6.36 13.36 25.21
CA TRP A 22 -6.84 14.70 25.50
C TRP A 22 -8.24 15.02 24.96
N LYS A 23 -8.86 14.06 24.26
CA LYS A 23 -10.15 14.25 23.58
C LYS A 23 -10.10 15.36 22.51
N LEU A 24 -8.92 15.56 21.92
CA LEU A 24 -8.71 16.55 20.87
C LEU A 24 -8.62 15.85 19.52
N GLN A 25 -9.32 16.38 18.54
CA GLN A 25 -9.29 15.93 17.16
C GLN A 25 -8.51 16.94 16.30
N ASN A 26 -7.82 16.44 15.29
CA ASN A 26 -7.18 17.27 14.28
C ASN A 26 -7.32 16.64 12.89
N GLY A 27 -7.33 17.46 11.86
CA GLY A 27 -7.41 17.04 10.47
C GLY A 27 -6.09 17.15 9.72
N LEU A 28 -4.95 17.06 10.42
CA LEU A 28 -3.62 17.15 9.82
C LEU A 28 -3.45 16.11 8.71
N VAL A 29 -2.88 16.54 7.57
CA VAL A 29 -2.48 15.66 6.48
C VAL A 29 -0.95 15.62 6.42
N MET A 30 -0.40 14.43 6.49
CA MET A 30 1.03 14.18 6.31
C MET A 30 1.26 13.48 4.97
N LEU A 31 2.03 14.11 4.08
CA LEU A 31 2.44 13.55 2.80
C LEU A 31 3.88 13.06 2.95
N LEU A 32 4.07 11.75 2.95
CA LEU A 32 5.34 11.12 3.31
C LEU A 32 5.95 10.41 2.11
N PRO A 33 7.05 10.90 1.51
CA PRO A 33 7.78 10.17 0.49
C PRO A 33 8.16 8.77 0.97
N HIS A 34 7.75 7.76 0.18
CA HIS A 34 7.98 6.36 0.48
C HIS A 34 8.06 5.57 -0.83
N GLY A 35 9.11 4.76 -1.00
CA GLY A 35 9.32 3.95 -2.19
C GLY A 35 10.76 3.47 -2.29
N TYR A 36 10.98 2.19 -2.58
CA TYR A 36 12.31 1.57 -2.63
C TYR A 36 12.96 1.75 -4.03
N GLU A 37 13.15 3.00 -4.42
CA GLU A 37 13.61 3.42 -5.76
C GLU A 37 15.14 3.52 -5.89
N GLY A 38 15.88 3.02 -4.92
CA GLY A 38 17.35 3.06 -4.94
C GLY A 38 17.97 4.40 -4.50
N GLN A 39 17.15 5.31 -3.97
CA GLN A 39 17.59 6.56 -3.38
C GLN A 39 17.95 6.37 -1.89
N GLY A 40 18.49 7.40 -1.23
CA GLY A 40 18.83 7.36 0.19
C GLY A 40 17.66 7.10 1.14
N ALA A 41 17.94 6.90 2.42
CA ALA A 41 16.94 6.55 3.43
C ALA A 41 15.79 7.58 3.52
N GLU A 42 16.09 8.86 3.35
CA GLU A 42 15.11 9.96 3.38
C GLU A 42 14.05 9.91 2.27
N HIS A 43 14.30 9.12 1.22
CA HIS A 43 13.38 8.94 0.09
C HIS A 43 12.83 7.51 -0.05
N SER A 44 13.43 6.55 0.66
CA SER A 44 13.08 5.13 0.50
C SER A 44 12.01 4.67 1.47
N SER A 45 11.97 5.21 2.70
CA SER A 45 10.99 4.78 3.69
C SER A 45 10.60 5.90 4.64
N ALA A 46 9.29 6.17 4.69
CA ALA A 46 8.67 6.94 5.76
C ALA A 46 8.27 6.07 6.96
N ARG A 47 8.73 4.82 6.99
CA ARG A 47 8.43 3.88 8.08
C ARG A 47 6.94 3.60 8.23
N MET A 48 6.31 3.13 7.16
CA MET A 48 4.88 2.76 7.12
C MET A 48 4.48 1.90 8.31
N GLU A 49 5.29 0.93 8.66
CA GLU A 49 5.11 0.02 9.79
C GLU A 49 4.96 0.73 11.15
N ARG A 50 5.63 1.86 11.36
CA ARG A 50 5.53 2.63 12.60
C ARG A 50 4.19 3.33 12.74
N TYR A 51 3.69 3.91 11.66
CA TYR A 51 2.36 4.54 11.66
C TYR A 51 1.27 3.48 11.85
N LEU A 52 1.38 2.35 11.16
CA LEU A 52 0.42 1.26 11.29
C LEU A 52 0.43 0.63 12.68
N GLN A 53 1.59 0.57 13.35
CA GLN A 53 1.69 0.13 14.74
C GLN A 53 0.97 1.07 15.72
N LEU A 54 0.91 2.36 15.42
CA LEU A 54 0.22 3.37 16.24
C LEU A 54 -1.29 3.44 15.99
N CYS A 55 -1.79 2.72 14.98
CA CYS A 55 -3.19 2.71 14.61
C CYS A 55 -4.03 1.89 15.59
N ALA A 56 -5.01 2.54 16.22
CA ALA A 56 -5.98 1.90 17.11
C ALA A 56 -7.21 2.78 17.27
N LYS A 57 -8.40 2.17 17.48
CA LYS A 57 -9.65 2.90 17.76
C LYS A 57 -9.98 3.99 16.73
N ASP A 58 -9.67 3.74 15.48
CA ASP A 58 -9.86 4.69 14.36
C ASP A 58 -9.24 6.08 14.61
N ASN A 59 -8.07 6.11 15.26
CA ASN A 59 -7.38 7.35 15.63
C ASN A 59 -6.81 8.15 14.45
N MET A 60 -6.58 7.51 13.31
CA MET A 60 -6.07 8.16 12.10
C MET A 60 -6.49 7.37 10.84
N PHE A 61 -6.24 7.93 9.66
CA PHE A 61 -6.26 7.21 8.40
C PHE A 61 -4.84 7.02 7.88
N VAL A 62 -4.58 5.85 7.28
CA VAL A 62 -3.32 5.56 6.60
C VAL A 62 -3.62 5.08 5.19
N ALA A 63 -3.04 5.72 4.18
CA ALA A 63 -3.30 5.44 2.78
C ALA A 63 -2.03 5.52 1.93
N ASP A 64 -2.05 4.80 0.79
CA ASP A 64 -1.01 4.83 -0.24
C ASP A 64 -1.70 4.74 -1.61
N CYS A 65 -2.02 5.90 -2.18
CA CYS A 65 -2.84 6.00 -3.39
C CYS A 65 -2.03 5.75 -4.65
N THR A 66 -2.59 4.97 -5.56
CA THR A 66 -1.95 4.62 -6.83
C THR A 66 -2.42 5.48 -8.02
N THR A 67 -3.54 6.21 -7.91
CA THR A 67 -4.06 7.04 -9.01
C THR A 67 -4.31 8.49 -8.57
N PRO A 68 -4.17 9.47 -9.49
CA PRO A 68 -4.47 10.88 -9.20
C PRO A 68 -5.90 11.11 -8.71
N ALA A 69 -6.89 10.46 -9.32
CA ALA A 69 -8.29 10.61 -8.91
C ALA A 69 -8.51 10.09 -7.50
N ASN A 70 -7.95 8.92 -7.16
CA ASN A 70 -8.12 8.37 -5.82
C ASN A 70 -7.42 9.23 -4.76
N PHE A 71 -6.25 9.77 -5.06
CA PHE A 71 -5.56 10.72 -4.18
C PHE A 71 -6.36 12.01 -3.99
N TYR A 72 -6.91 12.57 -5.07
CA TYR A 72 -7.81 13.72 -5.00
C TYR A 72 -9.03 13.45 -4.11
N HIS A 73 -9.71 12.32 -4.30
CA HIS A 73 -10.87 11.95 -3.51
C HIS A 73 -10.54 11.63 -2.05
N LEU A 74 -9.34 11.13 -1.76
CA LEU A 74 -8.86 10.96 -0.39
C LEU A 74 -8.75 12.31 0.32
N LEU A 75 -8.13 13.32 -0.31
CA LEU A 75 -8.02 14.67 0.23
C LEU A 75 -9.40 15.35 0.35
N ARG A 76 -10.25 15.15 -0.66
CA ARG A 76 -11.63 15.64 -0.63
C ARG A 76 -12.43 15.01 0.53
N ARG A 77 -12.29 13.72 0.78
CA ARG A 77 -12.90 13.03 1.92
C ARG A 77 -12.43 13.66 3.23
N GLN A 78 -11.14 13.93 3.40
CA GLN A 78 -10.56 14.52 4.61
C GLN A 78 -11.21 15.86 5.00
N ILE A 79 -11.68 16.63 4.01
CA ILE A 79 -12.35 17.92 4.23
C ILE A 79 -13.84 17.75 4.47
N LYS A 80 -14.49 16.77 3.79
CA LYS A 80 -15.94 16.63 3.73
C LYS A 80 -16.57 15.85 4.88
N VAL A 81 -15.78 15.01 5.58
CA VAL A 81 -16.29 14.24 6.74
C VAL A 81 -16.59 15.16 7.92
N ASP A 82 -17.59 14.79 8.72
CA ASP A 82 -18.08 15.60 9.85
C ASP A 82 -17.18 15.49 11.10
N TYR A 83 -16.14 14.71 11.03
CA TYR A 83 -15.13 14.53 12.09
C TYR A 83 -13.74 14.91 11.59
N ARG A 84 -12.78 14.96 12.51
CA ARG A 84 -11.38 15.24 12.18
C ARG A 84 -10.49 14.14 12.71
N LYS A 85 -9.77 13.48 11.81
CA LYS A 85 -8.75 12.47 12.11
C LYS A 85 -7.50 12.79 11.31
N PRO A 86 -6.30 12.58 11.84
CA PRO A 86 -5.08 12.69 11.04
C PRO A 86 -5.11 11.76 9.84
N LEU A 87 -4.59 12.23 8.72
CA LEU A 87 -4.44 11.46 7.49
C LEU A 87 -2.96 11.34 7.14
N ILE A 88 -2.47 10.13 7.13
CA ILE A 88 -1.10 9.79 6.73
C ILE A 88 -1.16 9.22 5.31
N VAL A 89 -0.47 9.86 4.38
CA VAL A 89 -0.44 9.42 2.98
C VAL A 89 1.00 9.14 2.57
N PHE A 90 1.26 7.91 2.18
CA PHE A 90 2.53 7.54 1.56
C PHE A 90 2.52 7.98 0.10
N THR A 91 3.57 8.68 -0.32
CA THR A 91 3.62 9.39 -1.61
C THR A 91 4.94 9.09 -2.33
N PRO A 92 5.02 7.98 -3.07
CA PRO A 92 6.20 7.64 -3.86
C PRO A 92 6.49 8.71 -4.91
N LYS A 93 7.75 9.17 -5.00
CA LYS A 93 8.12 10.24 -5.91
C LYS A 93 8.02 9.85 -7.39
N SER A 94 8.30 8.59 -7.72
CA SER A 94 8.22 8.10 -9.11
C SER A 94 6.82 8.23 -9.69
N LEU A 95 5.76 8.05 -8.88
CA LEU A 95 4.38 8.15 -9.37
C LEU A 95 4.02 9.54 -9.86
N LEU A 96 4.70 10.60 -9.44
CA LEU A 96 4.45 11.96 -9.91
C LEU A 96 4.73 12.14 -11.42
N ARG A 97 5.52 11.26 -12.01
CA ARG A 97 5.92 11.35 -13.44
C ARG A 97 5.71 10.04 -14.19
N HIS A 98 5.10 9.06 -13.55
CA HIS A 98 4.90 7.75 -14.15
C HIS A 98 3.82 7.82 -15.25
N PRO A 99 4.09 7.35 -16.48
CA PRO A 99 3.18 7.54 -17.62
C PRO A 99 1.82 6.84 -17.47
N LYS A 100 1.76 5.76 -16.70
CA LYS A 100 0.51 5.02 -16.41
C LYS A 100 -0.26 5.58 -15.22
N VAL A 101 0.29 6.54 -14.47
CA VAL A 101 -0.37 7.18 -13.32
C VAL A 101 -1.19 8.36 -13.81
N VAL A 102 -2.30 8.04 -14.43
CA VAL A 102 -3.23 9.00 -14.99
C VAL A 102 -4.65 8.74 -14.53
N SER A 103 -5.51 9.72 -14.62
CA SER A 103 -6.94 9.60 -14.35
C SER A 103 -7.73 10.45 -15.34
N THR A 104 -8.93 10.01 -15.66
CA THR A 104 -9.85 10.71 -16.53
C THR A 104 -10.51 11.89 -15.79
N LYS A 105 -11.04 12.85 -16.54
CA LYS A 105 -11.85 13.94 -15.98
C LYS A 105 -13.09 13.41 -15.28
N GLU A 106 -13.66 12.35 -15.79
CA GLU A 106 -14.85 11.69 -15.22
C GLU A 106 -14.55 11.11 -13.84
N GLU A 107 -13.43 10.38 -13.70
CA GLU A 107 -13.00 9.85 -12.39
C GLU A 107 -12.76 10.95 -11.37
N LEU A 108 -12.23 12.11 -11.78
CA LEU A 108 -12.04 13.26 -10.90
C LEU A 108 -13.36 13.97 -10.55
N ALA A 109 -14.29 14.10 -11.50
CA ALA A 109 -15.53 14.84 -11.30
C ALA A 109 -16.57 14.03 -10.51
N ASN A 110 -16.77 12.76 -10.87
CA ASN A 110 -17.87 11.93 -10.42
C ASN A 110 -17.43 10.74 -9.56
N GLY A 111 -16.14 10.56 -9.37
CA GLY A 111 -15.59 9.49 -8.55
C GLY A 111 -15.74 9.72 -7.04
N THR A 112 -15.33 8.72 -6.29
CA THR A 112 -15.19 8.76 -4.83
C THR A 112 -13.92 8.04 -4.44
N PHE A 113 -13.45 8.24 -3.20
CA PHE A 113 -12.29 7.50 -2.71
C PHE A 113 -12.59 6.00 -2.60
N GLN A 114 -11.76 5.21 -3.25
CA GLN A 114 -11.83 3.74 -3.22
C GLN A 114 -10.74 3.22 -2.28
N MET A 115 -11.15 2.51 -1.23
CA MET A 115 -10.22 1.90 -0.27
C MET A 115 -9.48 0.70 -0.86
N VAL A 116 -10.12 0.03 -1.80
CA VAL A 116 -9.56 -1.09 -2.58
C VAL A 116 -9.93 -0.88 -4.04
N ILE A 117 -8.97 -1.06 -4.92
CA ILE A 117 -9.20 -1.01 -6.38
C ILE A 117 -8.92 -2.39 -6.94
N ASP A 118 -9.94 -2.97 -7.55
CA ASP A 118 -9.87 -4.27 -8.22
C ASP A 118 -9.07 -4.17 -9.52
N ASP A 119 -8.64 -5.32 -10.01
CA ASP A 119 -7.98 -5.42 -11.32
C ASP A 119 -9.04 -5.30 -12.44
N PRO A 120 -9.00 -4.23 -13.26
CA PRO A 120 -10.03 -3.99 -14.28
C PRO A 120 -10.00 -5.01 -15.42
N ASP A 121 -8.84 -5.62 -15.69
CA ASP A 121 -8.61 -6.52 -16.82
C ASP A 121 -8.73 -8.00 -16.43
N ALA A 122 -8.81 -8.31 -15.14
CA ALA A 122 -8.85 -9.67 -14.66
C ALA A 122 -10.23 -10.33 -14.84
N LYS A 123 -10.25 -11.44 -15.57
CA LYS A 123 -11.44 -12.29 -15.71
C LYS A 123 -11.44 -13.33 -14.60
N ALA A 124 -12.38 -13.23 -13.65
CA ALA A 124 -12.43 -14.08 -12.46
C ALA A 124 -12.32 -15.60 -12.74
N SER A 125 -12.87 -16.06 -13.87
CA SER A 125 -12.81 -17.47 -14.28
C SER A 125 -11.40 -17.95 -14.62
N LYS A 126 -10.52 -17.05 -15.08
CA LYS A 126 -9.15 -17.35 -15.48
C LYS A 126 -8.13 -17.18 -14.36
N VAL A 127 -8.44 -16.34 -13.35
CA VAL A 127 -7.50 -15.99 -12.28
C VAL A 127 -7.20 -17.22 -11.43
N LYS A 128 -5.92 -17.57 -11.37
CA LYS A 128 -5.36 -18.63 -10.54
C LYS A 128 -4.54 -18.07 -9.37
N LYS A 129 -4.11 -16.82 -9.48
CA LYS A 129 -3.31 -16.10 -8.49
C LYS A 129 -3.95 -14.73 -8.20
N LEU A 130 -4.20 -14.46 -6.91
CA LEU A 130 -4.69 -13.17 -6.43
C LEU A 130 -3.58 -12.47 -5.66
N VAL A 131 -3.18 -11.28 -6.11
CA VAL A 131 -2.11 -10.49 -5.48
C VAL A 131 -2.71 -9.24 -4.87
N PHE A 132 -2.58 -9.08 -3.57
CA PHE A 132 -2.81 -7.83 -2.87
C PHE A 132 -1.51 -7.04 -2.79
N VAL A 133 -1.55 -5.78 -3.18
CA VAL A 133 -0.39 -4.89 -3.24
C VAL A 133 -0.80 -3.47 -2.86
N THR A 134 0.13 -2.64 -2.39
CA THR A 134 -0.10 -1.21 -2.11
C THR A 134 0.96 -0.34 -2.79
N GLY A 135 0.61 0.91 -3.06
CA GLY A 135 1.52 1.93 -3.58
C GLY A 135 2.11 1.62 -4.95
N LYS A 136 3.29 2.21 -5.19
CA LYS A 136 3.94 2.15 -6.50
C LYS A 136 4.30 0.75 -7.00
N PHE A 137 4.50 -0.20 -6.08
CA PHE A 137 4.86 -1.57 -6.43
C PHE A 137 3.82 -2.24 -7.34
N TYR A 138 2.57 -1.77 -7.28
CA TYR A 138 1.55 -2.17 -8.24
C TYR A 138 1.98 -1.98 -9.70
N TYR A 139 2.61 -0.85 -10.01
CA TYR A 139 3.00 -0.53 -11.40
C TYR A 139 4.18 -1.39 -11.88
N ASP A 140 5.09 -1.72 -10.97
CA ASP A 140 6.21 -2.64 -11.28
C ASP A 140 5.67 -4.05 -11.60
N LEU A 141 4.64 -4.50 -10.88
CA LEU A 141 3.96 -5.77 -11.14
C LEU A 141 3.09 -5.72 -12.40
N LEU A 142 2.41 -4.59 -12.64
CA LEU A 142 1.57 -4.39 -13.82
C LEU A 142 2.38 -4.48 -15.11
N GLU A 143 3.58 -3.90 -15.13
CA GLU A 143 4.49 -3.97 -16.28
C GLU A 143 4.79 -5.42 -16.67
N VAL A 144 5.20 -6.24 -15.73
CA VAL A 144 5.47 -7.67 -15.97
C VAL A 144 4.19 -8.43 -16.36
N LYS A 145 3.06 -8.16 -15.69
CA LYS A 145 1.78 -8.77 -16.05
C LYS A 145 1.40 -8.53 -17.51
N GLU A 146 1.58 -7.30 -17.99
CA GLU A 146 1.27 -6.92 -19.38
C GLU A 146 2.27 -7.53 -20.38
N GLU A 147 3.58 -7.43 -20.10
CA GLU A 147 4.64 -7.98 -20.95
C GLU A 147 4.51 -9.50 -21.14
N GLU A 148 4.26 -10.23 -20.06
CA GLU A 148 4.09 -11.68 -20.08
C GLU A 148 2.66 -12.12 -20.38
N LYS A 149 1.71 -11.20 -20.59
CA LYS A 149 0.30 -11.47 -20.84
C LYS A 149 -0.34 -12.39 -19.80
N ARG A 150 -0.08 -12.13 -18.52
CA ARG A 150 -0.52 -12.96 -17.38
C ARG A 150 -1.99 -12.71 -17.04
N ASP A 151 -2.90 -13.30 -17.82
CA ASP A 151 -4.36 -13.22 -17.57
C ASP A 151 -4.83 -14.16 -16.43
N ASP A 152 -3.93 -14.97 -15.90
CA ASP A 152 -4.12 -15.85 -14.75
C ASP A 152 -3.84 -15.14 -13.39
N VAL A 153 -3.36 -13.88 -13.42
CA VAL A 153 -3.04 -13.09 -12.22
C VAL A 153 -3.96 -11.88 -12.11
N ALA A 154 -4.57 -11.68 -10.93
CA ALA A 154 -5.28 -10.45 -10.60
C ALA A 154 -4.44 -9.61 -9.62
N LEU A 155 -4.22 -8.33 -9.94
CA LEU A 155 -3.51 -7.36 -9.10
C LEU A 155 -4.52 -6.44 -8.42
N VAL A 156 -4.77 -6.63 -7.15
CA VAL A 156 -5.69 -5.83 -6.34
C VAL A 156 -4.92 -4.83 -5.48
N ARG A 157 -5.27 -3.55 -5.61
CA ARG A 157 -4.62 -2.45 -4.90
C ARG A 157 -5.33 -2.15 -3.59
N ILE A 158 -4.59 -2.19 -2.49
CA ILE A 158 -5.06 -1.73 -1.19
C ILE A 158 -4.61 -0.28 -1.02
N GLU A 159 -5.53 0.65 -1.25
CA GLU A 159 -5.27 2.09 -1.21
C GLU A 159 -5.36 2.67 0.20
N GLN A 160 -6.20 2.07 1.06
CA GLN A 160 -6.28 2.40 2.47
C GLN A 160 -5.78 1.24 3.32
N LEU A 161 -4.77 1.51 4.14
CA LEU A 161 -4.17 0.52 5.03
C LEU A 161 -4.78 0.55 6.43
N PHE A 162 -5.27 1.71 6.87
CA PHE A 162 -6.01 1.80 8.13
C PHE A 162 -7.14 2.86 8.05
N PRO A 163 -8.35 2.58 8.54
CA PRO A 163 -8.84 1.23 8.87
C PRO A 163 -8.77 0.29 7.67
N LEU A 164 -8.38 -0.96 7.92
CA LEU A 164 -8.19 -1.95 6.85
C LEU A 164 -9.55 -2.36 6.25
N PRO A 165 -9.73 -2.32 4.92
CA PRO A 165 -11.01 -2.64 4.26
C PRO A 165 -11.24 -4.16 4.12
N THR A 166 -11.26 -4.88 5.23
CA THR A 166 -11.30 -6.35 5.29
C THR A 166 -12.49 -6.95 4.54
N GLU A 167 -13.68 -6.32 4.65
CA GLU A 167 -14.87 -6.80 3.96
C GLU A 167 -14.76 -6.71 2.43
N GLN A 168 -14.10 -5.66 1.93
CA GLN A 168 -13.85 -5.54 0.49
C GLN A 168 -12.81 -6.56 0.03
N MET A 169 -11.77 -6.81 0.81
CA MET A 169 -10.78 -7.83 0.54
C MET A 169 -11.43 -9.23 0.50
N LYS A 170 -12.29 -9.56 1.46
CA LYS A 170 -13.06 -10.83 1.48
C LYS A 170 -13.96 -10.98 0.26
N LYS A 171 -14.63 -9.90 -0.17
CA LYS A 171 -15.46 -9.92 -1.40
C LYS A 171 -14.62 -10.25 -2.63
N LEU A 172 -13.42 -9.70 -2.73
CA LEU A 172 -12.52 -9.98 -3.85
C LEU A 172 -11.96 -11.41 -3.80
N MET A 173 -11.63 -11.93 -2.62
CA MET A 173 -11.27 -13.34 -2.48
C MET A 173 -12.40 -14.26 -2.93
N LYS A 174 -13.66 -13.93 -2.61
CA LYS A 174 -14.83 -14.68 -3.09
C LYS A 174 -15.02 -14.52 -4.61
N LYS A 175 -14.78 -13.33 -5.17
CA LYS A 175 -14.82 -13.10 -6.63
C LYS A 175 -13.81 -13.98 -7.34
N TYR A 176 -12.58 -14.05 -6.84
CA TYR A 176 -11.48 -14.82 -7.40
C TYR A 176 -11.31 -16.20 -6.74
N LYS A 177 -12.42 -16.88 -6.47
CA LYS A 177 -12.46 -18.18 -5.77
C LYS A 177 -11.61 -19.29 -6.40
N ASN A 178 -11.25 -19.15 -7.68
CA ASN A 178 -10.39 -20.09 -8.40
C ASN A 178 -8.90 -19.84 -8.15
N ALA A 179 -8.54 -18.71 -7.54
CA ALA A 179 -7.17 -18.40 -7.15
C ALA A 179 -6.76 -19.29 -5.96
N LYS A 180 -5.85 -20.20 -6.22
CA LYS A 180 -5.28 -21.08 -5.17
C LYS A 180 -4.06 -20.46 -4.49
N ASP A 181 -3.42 -19.49 -5.14
CA ASP A 181 -2.27 -18.75 -4.63
C ASP A 181 -2.72 -17.32 -4.33
N VAL A 182 -2.86 -16.99 -3.05
CA VAL A 182 -3.16 -15.64 -2.60
C VAL A 182 -1.89 -15.04 -2.02
N VAL A 183 -1.51 -13.88 -2.55
CA VAL A 183 -0.21 -13.25 -2.28
C VAL A 183 -0.41 -11.88 -1.66
N TRP A 184 0.33 -11.59 -0.60
CA TRP A 184 0.66 -10.24 -0.20
C TRP A 184 2.00 -9.86 -0.81
N ALA A 185 2.04 -8.83 -1.66
CA ALA A 185 3.24 -8.35 -2.31
C ALA A 185 3.60 -6.94 -1.83
N GLN A 186 4.84 -6.75 -1.41
CA GLN A 186 5.37 -5.44 -1.00
C GLN A 186 6.84 -5.28 -1.41
N GLU A 187 7.24 -4.05 -1.70
CA GLU A 187 8.64 -3.76 -2.04
C GLU A 187 9.55 -3.62 -0.82
N GLU A 188 8.98 -3.40 0.35
CA GLU A 188 9.69 -3.29 1.62
C GLU A 188 10.24 -4.63 2.08
N PRO A 189 11.26 -4.62 2.96
CA PRO A 189 11.66 -5.81 3.70
C PRO A 189 10.50 -6.42 4.50
N ARG A 190 10.49 -7.72 4.68
CA ARG A 190 9.41 -8.46 5.34
C ARG A 190 9.09 -7.97 6.78
N ASN A 191 10.06 -7.39 7.46
CA ASN A 191 9.88 -6.80 8.79
C ASN A 191 9.44 -5.33 8.77
N MET A 192 9.23 -4.76 7.60
CA MET A 192 8.82 -3.38 7.35
C MET A 192 7.55 -3.36 6.50
N GLY A 193 7.05 -2.16 6.16
CA GLY A 193 5.85 -2.00 5.34
C GLY A 193 4.56 -2.43 6.07
N ALA A 194 3.58 -2.87 5.31
CA ALA A 194 2.24 -3.14 5.84
C ALA A 194 2.01 -4.61 6.26
N TYR A 195 2.90 -5.53 5.94
CA TYR A 195 2.63 -6.97 6.11
C TYR A 195 2.22 -7.36 7.55
N SER A 196 2.95 -6.90 8.58
CA SER A 196 2.62 -7.24 9.97
C SER A 196 1.26 -6.69 10.40
N HIS A 197 0.88 -5.52 9.89
CA HIS A 197 -0.44 -4.95 10.11
C HIS A 197 -1.54 -5.77 9.43
N ILE A 198 -1.34 -6.16 8.17
CA ILE A 198 -2.27 -7.02 7.44
C ILE A 198 -2.46 -8.36 8.18
N LEU A 199 -1.37 -8.98 8.61
CA LEU A 199 -1.40 -10.25 9.35
C LEU A 199 -2.15 -10.15 10.69
N MET A 200 -2.09 -8.99 11.35
CA MET A 200 -2.75 -8.75 12.63
C MET A 200 -4.25 -8.48 12.48
N HIS A 201 -4.67 -7.79 11.40
CA HIS A 201 -6.03 -7.28 11.25
C HIS A 201 -6.87 -8.06 10.22
N PHE A 202 -6.28 -9.01 9.52
CA PHE A 202 -6.95 -9.82 8.51
C PHE A 202 -6.61 -11.29 8.69
N GLU A 203 -7.52 -12.06 9.26
CA GLU A 203 -7.27 -13.45 9.67
C GLU A 203 -6.84 -14.32 8.46
N GLU A 204 -7.46 -14.13 7.31
CA GLU A 204 -7.16 -14.84 6.08
C GLU A 204 -5.72 -14.64 5.59
N ALA A 205 -5.07 -13.55 6.02
CA ALA A 205 -3.69 -13.25 5.64
C ALA A 205 -2.66 -14.26 6.19
N ARG A 206 -3.05 -15.10 7.16
CA ARG A 206 -2.19 -16.17 7.68
C ARG A 206 -1.85 -17.21 6.62
N ASP A 207 -2.74 -17.39 5.65
CA ASP A 207 -2.58 -18.33 4.54
C ASP A 207 -1.97 -17.67 3.30
N PHE A 208 -1.69 -16.37 3.35
CA PHE A 208 -1.11 -15.67 2.22
C PHE A 208 0.36 -16.02 2.05
N ARG A 209 0.76 -16.23 0.80
CA ARG A 209 2.16 -16.22 0.45
C ARG A 209 2.68 -14.78 0.44
N VAL A 210 3.83 -14.55 1.04
CA VAL A 210 4.41 -13.20 1.15
C VAL A 210 5.58 -13.04 0.22
N CYS A 211 5.45 -12.13 -0.75
CA CYS A 211 6.50 -11.71 -1.65
C CYS A 211 7.04 -10.35 -1.20
N SER A 212 8.26 -10.34 -0.70
CA SER A 212 8.91 -9.16 -0.13
C SER A 212 10.42 -9.31 -0.18
N ARG A 213 11.14 -8.22 0.04
CA ARG A 213 12.58 -8.34 0.35
C ARG A 213 12.78 -9.15 1.62
N LYS A 214 13.93 -9.81 1.76
CA LYS A 214 14.32 -10.44 3.03
C LYS A 214 14.31 -9.40 4.15
N MET A 215 14.19 -9.88 5.40
CA MET A 215 14.30 -9.01 6.59
C MET A 215 15.60 -8.21 6.54
N TYR A 216 15.51 -6.93 6.84
CA TYR A 216 16.65 -6.03 6.75
C TYR A 216 16.58 -4.95 7.83
N ALA A 217 17.73 -4.53 8.34
CA ALA A 217 17.79 -3.53 9.41
C ALA A 217 17.73 -2.08 8.89
N ALA A 218 18.14 -1.85 7.64
CA ALA A 218 18.18 -0.52 7.05
C ALA A 218 17.02 -0.31 6.05
N PRO A 219 16.44 0.90 5.99
CA PRO A 219 15.34 1.22 5.09
C PRO A 219 15.77 1.42 3.64
N ALA A 220 17.07 1.52 3.37
CA ALA A 220 17.61 1.72 2.04
C ALA A 220 18.87 0.89 1.83
N SER A 221 19.12 0.49 0.57
CA SER A 221 20.37 -0.15 0.18
C SER A 221 21.45 0.89 -0.05
N GLY A 222 22.66 0.64 0.43
CA GLY A 222 23.84 1.46 0.12
C GLY A 222 24.36 1.31 -1.32
N SER A 223 23.70 0.49 -2.14
CA SER A 223 24.05 0.24 -3.55
C SER A 223 22.81 0.17 -4.40
N SER A 224 22.70 1.06 -5.40
CA SER A 224 21.58 1.07 -6.36
C SER A 224 21.50 -0.24 -7.18
N VAL A 225 22.62 -0.79 -7.56
CA VAL A 225 22.70 -2.06 -8.30
C VAL A 225 22.11 -3.20 -7.48
N ARG A 226 22.54 -3.34 -6.23
CA ARG A 226 22.01 -4.37 -5.31
C ARG A 226 20.51 -4.12 -5.00
N SER A 227 20.08 -2.87 -4.92
CA SER A 227 18.68 -2.53 -4.71
C SER A 227 17.81 -3.01 -5.87
N LYS A 228 18.24 -2.73 -7.11
CA LYS A 228 17.55 -3.18 -8.33
C LYS A 228 17.48 -4.71 -8.42
N GLN A 229 18.60 -5.39 -8.17
CA GLN A 229 18.62 -6.87 -8.17
C GLN A 229 17.67 -7.49 -7.13
N ARG A 230 17.60 -6.90 -5.93
CA ARG A 230 16.67 -7.36 -4.89
C ARG A 230 15.22 -7.08 -5.27
N HIS A 231 14.96 -5.92 -5.87
CA HIS A 231 13.63 -5.54 -6.34
C HIS A 231 13.14 -6.51 -7.41
N GLN A 232 13.99 -6.79 -8.42
CA GLN A 232 13.68 -7.74 -9.48
C GLN A 232 13.33 -9.12 -8.93
N LYS A 233 14.09 -9.63 -7.94
CA LYS A 233 13.79 -10.92 -7.29
C LYS A 233 12.44 -10.94 -6.57
N VAL A 234 12.00 -9.81 -6.02
CA VAL A 234 10.65 -9.74 -5.41
C VAL A 234 9.58 -9.82 -6.49
N ILE A 235 9.75 -9.09 -7.59
CA ILE A 235 8.83 -9.15 -8.73
C ILE A 235 8.73 -10.59 -9.26
N GLU A 236 9.86 -11.22 -9.57
CA GLU A 236 9.93 -12.61 -10.04
C GLU A 236 9.17 -13.55 -9.09
N SER A 237 9.41 -13.42 -7.77
CA SER A 237 8.75 -14.26 -6.77
C SER A 237 7.23 -14.14 -6.75
N VAL A 238 6.66 -13.00 -7.18
CA VAL A 238 5.21 -12.83 -7.29
C VAL A 238 4.64 -13.70 -8.42
N PHE A 239 5.36 -13.76 -9.55
CA PHE A 239 4.89 -14.49 -10.74
C PHE A 239 5.32 -15.97 -10.77
N GLU A 240 6.27 -16.40 -9.93
CA GLU A 240 6.63 -17.81 -9.80
C GLU A 240 5.40 -18.68 -9.50
N THR A 241 5.32 -19.83 -10.15
CA THR A 241 4.30 -20.83 -9.88
C THR A 241 4.73 -21.66 -8.67
N ASN A 242 3.99 -21.62 -7.58
CA ASN A 242 4.13 -22.62 -6.53
C ASN A 242 3.51 -23.93 -7.02
N GLU A 243 4.28 -24.77 -7.63
CA GLU A 243 3.95 -26.21 -7.70
C GLU A 243 4.15 -26.77 -6.29
N LYS A 244 3.04 -26.91 -5.56
CA LYS A 244 2.98 -27.75 -4.35
C LYS A 244 2.48 -29.13 -4.75
#